data_efd899a0bb08d2a7ae186181f5f7505a
#
_entry.id   efd899a0bb08d2a7ae186181f5f7505a
#
_cell.length_a   1.000
_cell.length_b   1.000
_cell.length_c   1.000
_cell.angle_alpha   90.00
_cell.angle_beta   90.00
_cell.angle_gamma   90.00
#
_symmetry.space_group_name_H-M   'P 1'
#
loop_
_entity.id
_entity.type
_entity.pdbx_description
1 polymer ?
#
loop_
_entity_poly.entity_id
_entity_poly.type
_entity_poly.pdbx_seq_one_letter_code
_entity_poly.pdbx_strand_id
1 'polypeptide(L)'
;MPRICAGLAIAALVTTALATITGLLAPWWPAADLPNHFTPLVLVTAIAGLALLPFGGMRATHGRTRVALGLSLAGVAAINSVPLLSSLTTTAVAAAEQTDTLTVVSFNVFTKNRRLDEAGRWLLDQNADVIVLQEMTDGNRAPIKQVLSAGYPHVHDCNCNDIVMFSRRPWISAGGQPRTAEQPALSWLTLADRDGREVRIVGLRPRYIMEPRKYAAHYDWLVRHIPQLGDRLILVGDFNAAPWSWQLRRLATAAGLRRHGTYATSWPSLMPIVLIDNLLTTPDIKGVSFATGPFLGSDHLPVVTRVALP
;
A
#
# COMPACT_ATOMS: atom_id res chain seq x y z
N MET A 1 -38.32 11.41 11.27
CA MET A 1 -37.48 10.37 10.68
C MET A 1 -37.38 10.42 9.14
N PRO A 2 -38.49 10.46 8.34
CA PRO A 2 -38.36 10.39 6.86
C PRO A 2 -37.54 11.54 6.24
N ARG A 3 -37.70 12.78 6.71
CA ARG A 3 -36.92 13.94 6.22
C ARG A 3 -35.42 13.81 6.54
N ILE A 4 -35.08 13.19 7.67
CA ILE A 4 -33.67 12.96 8.07
C ILE A 4 -33.05 11.95 7.14
N CYS A 5 -33.72 10.81 6.85
CA CYS A 5 -33.18 9.80 5.92
C CYS A 5 -33.00 10.37 4.51
N ALA A 6 -33.92 11.18 4.02
CA ALA A 6 -33.76 11.86 2.72
C ALA A 6 -32.57 12.84 2.73
N GLY A 7 -32.43 13.64 3.79
CA GLY A 7 -31.28 14.54 3.95
C GLY A 7 -29.95 13.82 3.99
N LEU A 8 -29.85 12.72 4.72
CA LEU A 8 -28.65 11.89 4.80
C LEU A 8 -28.31 11.23 3.45
N ALA A 9 -29.32 10.74 2.70
CA ALA A 9 -29.07 10.17 1.36
C ALA A 9 -28.57 11.23 0.37
N ILE A 10 -29.09 12.46 0.42
CA ILE A 10 -28.60 13.58 -0.41
C ILE A 10 -27.18 13.96 0.01
N ALA A 11 -26.88 14.07 1.31
CA ALA A 11 -25.55 14.36 1.81
C ALA A 11 -24.55 13.27 1.37
N ALA A 12 -24.92 11.99 1.47
CA ALA A 12 -24.10 10.87 0.99
C ALA A 12 -23.82 11.00 -0.52
N LEU A 13 -24.84 11.34 -1.35
CA LEU A 13 -24.61 11.55 -2.77
C LEU A 13 -23.64 12.71 -3.04
N VAL A 14 -23.88 13.87 -2.43
CA VAL A 14 -23.07 15.07 -2.67
C VAL A 14 -21.61 14.79 -2.30
N THR A 15 -21.36 14.26 -1.09
CA THR A 15 -19.99 13.99 -0.62
C THR A 15 -19.28 12.94 -1.47
N THR A 16 -19.95 11.83 -1.80
CA THR A 16 -19.35 10.74 -2.58
C THR A 16 -19.18 11.11 -4.05
N ALA A 17 -20.10 11.86 -4.64
CA ALA A 17 -19.98 12.38 -6.00
C ALA A 17 -18.81 13.36 -6.11
N LEU A 18 -18.68 14.30 -5.17
CA LEU A 18 -17.55 15.24 -5.12
C LEU A 18 -16.21 14.48 -4.99
N ALA A 19 -16.13 13.51 -4.07
CA ALA A 19 -14.94 12.70 -3.89
C ALA A 19 -14.58 11.93 -5.17
N THR A 20 -15.57 11.30 -5.82
CA THR A 20 -15.38 10.53 -7.06
C THR A 20 -14.95 11.44 -8.21
N ILE A 21 -15.63 12.55 -8.43
CA ILE A 21 -15.28 13.51 -9.50
C ILE A 21 -13.87 14.06 -9.27
N THR A 22 -13.55 14.45 -8.03
CA THR A 22 -12.20 14.91 -7.70
C THR A 22 -11.18 13.82 -7.98
N GLY A 23 -11.42 12.57 -7.52
CA GLY A 23 -10.51 11.45 -7.75
C GLY A 23 -10.27 11.14 -9.24
N LEU A 24 -11.27 11.35 -10.09
CA LEU A 24 -11.14 11.19 -11.55
C LEU A 24 -10.22 12.25 -12.18
N LEU A 25 -10.00 13.39 -11.53
CA LEU A 25 -9.08 14.43 -11.99
C LEU A 25 -7.61 14.17 -11.63
N ALA A 26 -7.32 13.10 -10.87
CA ALA A 26 -5.95 12.76 -10.44
C ALA A 26 -4.90 12.68 -11.57
N PRO A 27 -5.22 12.25 -12.81
CA PRO A 27 -4.27 12.28 -13.93
C PRO A 27 -3.72 13.66 -14.28
N TRP A 28 -4.50 14.71 -14.06
CA TRP A 28 -4.16 16.09 -14.42
C TRP A 28 -3.80 16.94 -13.20
N TRP A 29 -4.31 16.58 -12.04
CA TRP A 29 -4.11 17.30 -10.79
C TRP A 29 -3.72 16.34 -9.66
N PRO A 30 -2.43 16.25 -9.30
CA PRO A 30 -1.95 15.24 -8.34
C PRO A 30 -2.65 15.27 -6.97
N ALA A 31 -3.02 16.46 -6.46
CA ALA A 31 -3.76 16.57 -5.20
C ALA A 31 -5.15 15.91 -5.27
N ALA A 32 -5.71 15.77 -6.45
CA ALA A 32 -7.00 15.12 -6.67
C ALA A 32 -6.96 13.60 -6.47
N ASP A 33 -5.77 13.00 -6.31
CA ASP A 33 -5.65 11.58 -5.94
C ASP A 33 -6.00 11.32 -4.46
N LEU A 34 -6.08 12.36 -3.62
CA LEU A 34 -6.38 12.21 -2.19
C LEU A 34 -7.70 11.45 -1.92
N PRO A 35 -8.85 11.78 -2.53
CA PRO A 35 -10.08 11.02 -2.31
C PRO A 35 -9.96 9.54 -2.70
N ASN A 36 -9.14 9.22 -3.70
CA ASN A 36 -8.92 7.83 -4.12
C ASN A 36 -8.33 6.96 -3.00
N HIS A 37 -7.56 7.51 -2.06
CA HIS A 37 -7.05 6.74 -0.91
C HIS A 37 -8.18 6.21 -0.02
N PHE A 38 -9.33 6.86 -0.04
CA PHE A 38 -10.51 6.55 0.77
C PHE A 38 -11.64 5.90 -0.05
N THR A 39 -11.34 5.34 -1.22
CA THR A 39 -12.33 4.67 -2.09
C THR A 39 -13.27 3.69 -1.35
N PRO A 40 -12.81 2.83 -0.41
CA PRO A 40 -13.71 1.97 0.35
C PRO A 40 -14.73 2.75 1.19
N LEU A 41 -14.32 3.85 1.80
CA LEU A 41 -15.21 4.70 2.60
C LEU A 41 -16.23 5.40 1.69
N VAL A 42 -15.82 5.87 0.52
CA VAL A 42 -16.70 6.46 -0.50
C VAL A 42 -17.76 5.44 -0.91
N LEU A 43 -17.34 4.19 -1.19
CA LEU A 43 -18.23 3.09 -1.58
C LEU A 43 -19.24 2.76 -0.48
N VAL A 44 -18.77 2.57 0.75
CA VAL A 44 -19.65 2.29 1.92
C VAL A 44 -20.65 3.42 2.14
N THR A 45 -20.22 4.69 2.02
CA THR A 45 -21.09 5.85 2.17
C THR A 45 -22.15 5.91 1.06
N ALA A 46 -21.81 5.61 -0.18
CA ALA A 46 -22.75 5.56 -1.30
C ALA A 46 -23.79 4.43 -1.10
N ILE A 47 -23.36 3.26 -0.65
CA ILE A 47 -24.26 2.12 -0.34
C ILE A 47 -25.18 2.46 0.83
N ALA A 48 -24.67 3.09 1.89
CA ALA A 48 -25.49 3.56 3.01
C ALA A 48 -26.55 4.58 2.56
N GLY A 49 -26.17 5.52 1.69
CA GLY A 49 -27.11 6.45 1.06
C GLY A 49 -28.24 5.75 0.30
N LEU A 50 -27.90 4.71 -0.49
CA LEU A 50 -28.87 3.87 -1.19
C LEU A 50 -29.84 3.17 -0.22
N ALA A 51 -29.30 2.59 0.86
CA ALA A 51 -30.09 1.89 1.88
C ALA A 51 -31.07 2.82 2.64
N LEU A 52 -30.78 4.10 2.71
CA LEU A 52 -31.66 5.10 3.37
C LEU A 52 -32.84 5.57 2.50
N LEU A 53 -32.76 5.41 1.17
CA LEU A 53 -33.80 5.88 0.23
C LEU A 53 -35.20 5.32 0.52
N PRO A 54 -35.42 4.04 0.87
CA PRO A 54 -36.74 3.50 1.20
C PRO A 54 -37.41 4.22 2.37
N PHE A 55 -36.61 4.67 3.32
CA PHE A 55 -37.09 5.31 4.57
C PHE A 55 -37.28 6.83 4.46
N GLY A 56 -36.90 7.44 3.33
CA GLY A 56 -36.91 8.89 3.11
C GLY A 56 -38.30 9.52 3.01
N GLY A 57 -39.40 8.75 3.05
CA GLY A 57 -40.77 9.27 3.11
C GLY A 57 -41.13 10.20 1.94
N MET A 58 -40.43 10.16 0.82
CA MET A 58 -40.73 10.94 -0.37
C MET A 58 -42.05 10.45 -0.95
N ARG A 59 -43.09 11.34 -0.94
CA ARG A 59 -44.43 11.04 -1.49
C ARG A 59 -44.33 10.62 -2.97
N ALA A 60 -45.34 9.95 -3.47
CA ALA A 60 -45.41 9.48 -4.87
C ALA A 60 -45.11 10.57 -5.93
N THR A 61 -45.41 11.84 -5.59
CA THR A 61 -45.11 13.02 -6.41
C THR A 61 -43.59 13.27 -6.61
N HIS A 62 -42.74 12.70 -5.76
CA HIS A 62 -41.25 12.82 -5.85
C HIS A 62 -40.58 11.51 -6.30
N GLY A 63 -41.33 10.59 -6.88
CA GLY A 63 -40.82 9.30 -7.34
C GLY A 63 -39.62 9.44 -8.30
N ARG A 64 -39.70 10.38 -9.26
CA ARG A 64 -38.61 10.66 -10.22
C ARG A 64 -37.34 11.13 -9.53
N THR A 65 -37.43 12.02 -8.53
CA THR A 65 -36.27 12.50 -7.76
C THR A 65 -35.61 11.36 -6.99
N ARG A 66 -36.44 10.47 -6.39
CA ARG A 66 -35.95 9.29 -5.67
C ARG A 66 -35.21 8.31 -6.59
N VAL A 67 -35.78 8.06 -7.77
CA VAL A 67 -35.12 7.21 -8.80
C VAL A 67 -33.83 7.85 -9.26
N ALA A 68 -33.81 9.13 -9.58
CA ALA A 68 -32.60 9.85 -9.99
C ALA A 68 -31.50 9.81 -8.91
N LEU A 69 -31.86 10.05 -7.64
CA LEU A 69 -30.93 9.95 -6.50
C LEU A 69 -30.37 8.53 -6.35
N GLY A 70 -31.22 7.50 -6.49
CA GLY A 70 -30.81 6.10 -6.45
C GLY A 70 -29.85 5.73 -7.56
N LEU A 71 -30.17 6.12 -8.80
CA LEU A 71 -29.30 5.87 -9.96
C LEU A 71 -27.96 6.59 -9.82
N SER A 72 -27.94 7.82 -9.30
CA SER A 72 -26.70 8.56 -9.07
C SER A 72 -25.81 7.89 -8.00
N LEU A 73 -26.38 7.48 -6.87
CA LEU A 73 -25.64 6.76 -5.81
C LEU A 73 -25.13 5.40 -6.32
N ALA A 74 -25.96 4.67 -7.10
CA ALA A 74 -25.54 3.42 -7.71
C ALA A 74 -24.38 3.61 -8.72
N GLY A 75 -24.44 4.68 -9.52
CA GLY A 75 -23.36 5.06 -10.43
C GLY A 75 -22.05 5.36 -9.70
N VAL A 76 -22.12 6.15 -8.62
CA VAL A 76 -20.94 6.43 -7.76
C VAL A 76 -20.39 5.12 -7.16
N ALA A 77 -21.25 4.26 -6.64
CA ALA A 77 -20.84 2.97 -6.09
C ALA A 77 -20.17 2.09 -7.15
N ALA A 78 -20.74 2.02 -8.36
CA ALA A 78 -20.19 1.24 -9.46
C ALA A 78 -18.80 1.75 -9.88
N ILE A 79 -18.62 3.07 -10.04
CA ILE A 79 -17.34 3.68 -10.41
C ILE A 79 -16.26 3.35 -9.36
N ASN A 80 -16.59 3.45 -8.07
CA ASN A 80 -15.63 3.22 -7.00
C ASN A 80 -15.37 1.72 -6.72
N SER A 81 -16.28 0.83 -7.13
CA SER A 81 -16.07 -0.62 -6.97
C SER A 81 -15.03 -1.18 -7.95
N VAL A 82 -14.90 -0.62 -9.15
CA VAL A 82 -13.97 -1.11 -10.18
C VAL A 82 -12.51 -1.14 -9.71
N PRO A 83 -11.90 -0.03 -9.25
CA PRO A 83 -10.52 -0.06 -8.78
C PRO A 83 -10.34 -0.89 -7.52
N LEU A 84 -11.36 -0.98 -6.66
CA LEU A 84 -11.33 -1.81 -5.46
C LEU A 84 -11.29 -3.29 -5.83
N LEU A 85 -12.22 -3.77 -6.66
CA LEU A 85 -12.29 -5.16 -7.10
C LEU A 85 -11.02 -5.58 -7.85
N SER A 86 -10.52 -4.74 -8.76
CA SER A 86 -9.29 -5.05 -9.50
C SER A 86 -8.06 -5.18 -8.59
N SER A 87 -8.05 -4.50 -7.45
CA SER A 87 -6.95 -4.56 -6.48
C SER A 87 -7.05 -5.74 -5.50
N LEU A 88 -8.25 -6.33 -5.33
CA LEU A 88 -8.50 -7.46 -4.43
C LEU A 88 -8.37 -8.83 -5.11
N THR A 89 -8.27 -8.87 -6.43
CA THR A 89 -8.28 -10.13 -7.21
C THR A 89 -6.95 -10.90 -7.17
N THR A 90 -6.03 -10.57 -6.29
CA THR A 90 -4.82 -11.35 -6.09
C THR A 90 -5.11 -12.59 -5.28
N THR A 91 -5.26 -13.71 -5.96
CA THR A 91 -5.38 -15.04 -5.37
C THR A 91 -4.13 -15.37 -4.57
N ALA A 92 -4.29 -15.59 -3.26
CA ALA A 92 -3.30 -16.33 -2.51
C ALA A 92 -3.24 -17.74 -3.11
N VAL A 93 -2.13 -18.07 -3.73
CA VAL A 93 -1.90 -19.42 -4.25
C VAL A 93 -1.34 -20.24 -3.09
N ALA A 94 -1.95 -21.40 -2.82
CA ALA A 94 -1.32 -22.37 -1.94
C ALA A 94 0.06 -22.71 -2.50
N ALA A 95 1.12 -22.43 -1.74
CA ALA A 95 2.47 -22.82 -2.15
C ALA A 95 2.50 -24.35 -2.25
N ALA A 96 2.84 -24.87 -3.42
CA ALA A 96 3.15 -26.29 -3.55
C ALA A 96 4.36 -26.61 -2.64
N GLU A 97 4.40 -27.80 -2.04
CA GLU A 97 5.44 -28.19 -1.07
C GLU A 97 6.88 -28.04 -1.61
N GLN A 98 7.06 -28.00 -2.92
CA GLN A 98 8.38 -27.91 -3.59
C GLN A 98 8.73 -26.48 -4.07
N THR A 99 7.85 -25.49 -3.88
CA THR A 99 8.09 -24.13 -4.36
C THR A 99 8.99 -23.37 -3.38
N ASP A 100 10.05 -22.72 -3.87
CA ASP A 100 10.85 -21.80 -3.06
C ASP A 100 9.95 -20.63 -2.60
N THR A 101 10.06 -20.27 -1.34
CA THR A 101 9.27 -19.19 -0.77
C THR A 101 10.18 -18.16 -0.11
N LEU A 102 9.77 -16.91 -0.19
CA LEU A 102 10.43 -15.80 0.45
C LEU A 102 9.45 -15.08 1.39
N THR A 103 9.84 -14.96 2.65
CA THR A 103 9.12 -14.15 3.64
C THR A 103 9.77 -12.78 3.73
N VAL A 104 9.01 -11.73 3.47
CA VAL A 104 9.46 -10.34 3.54
C VAL A 104 8.62 -9.60 4.56
N VAL A 105 9.28 -8.91 5.49
CA VAL A 105 8.64 -7.95 6.40
C VAL A 105 8.97 -6.54 5.95
N SER A 106 7.95 -5.70 5.83
CA SER A 106 8.09 -4.26 5.61
C SER A 106 7.52 -3.50 6.80
N PHE A 107 8.27 -2.52 7.29
CA PHE A 107 7.83 -1.72 8.42
C PHE A 107 8.35 -0.29 8.34
N ASN A 108 7.46 0.68 8.20
CA ASN A 108 7.77 2.07 8.46
C ASN A 108 7.88 2.23 9.99
N VAL A 109 9.11 2.40 10.47
CA VAL A 109 9.43 2.39 11.91
C VAL A 109 8.93 3.64 12.62
N PHE A 110 8.69 4.71 11.89
CA PHE A 110 8.41 6.06 12.37
C PHE A 110 9.60 6.72 13.07
N THR A 111 9.99 7.89 12.62
CA THR A 111 11.16 8.61 13.13
C THR A 111 11.12 8.92 14.63
N LYS A 112 9.90 9.05 15.21
CA LYS A 112 9.67 9.35 16.62
C LYS A 112 9.30 8.13 17.46
N ASN A 113 9.47 6.91 16.93
CA ASN A 113 9.17 5.68 17.64
C ASN A 113 10.07 5.55 18.88
N ARG A 114 9.47 5.27 20.04
CA ARG A 114 10.16 5.05 21.32
C ARG A 114 10.18 3.59 21.77
N ARG A 115 9.59 2.67 20.99
CA ARG A 115 9.48 1.23 21.31
C ARG A 115 10.41 0.40 20.40
N LEU A 116 11.61 0.90 20.10
CA LEU A 116 12.52 0.33 19.11
C LEU A 116 12.99 -1.08 19.49
N ASP A 117 13.23 -1.35 20.79
CA ASP A 117 13.65 -2.67 21.26
C ASP A 117 12.52 -3.70 21.10
N GLU A 118 11.28 -3.30 21.37
CA GLU A 118 10.12 -4.16 21.17
C GLU A 118 9.90 -4.45 19.68
N ALA A 119 9.98 -3.41 18.86
CA ALA A 119 9.91 -3.54 17.41
C ALA A 119 11.00 -4.48 16.86
N GLY A 120 12.25 -4.30 17.33
CA GLY A 120 13.37 -5.15 16.93
C GLY A 120 13.17 -6.62 17.33
N ARG A 121 12.74 -6.89 18.57
CA ARG A 121 12.44 -8.26 19.01
C ARG A 121 11.32 -8.91 18.21
N TRP A 122 10.22 -8.18 18.00
CA TRP A 122 9.12 -8.69 17.19
C TRP A 122 9.57 -9.00 15.75
N LEU A 123 10.39 -8.14 15.14
CA LEU A 123 10.96 -8.38 13.82
C LEU A 123 11.85 -9.64 13.78
N LEU A 124 12.65 -9.89 14.80
CA LEU A 124 13.43 -11.13 14.93
C LEU A 124 12.53 -12.37 14.97
N ASP A 125 11.45 -12.31 15.75
CA ASP A 125 10.50 -13.41 15.94
C ASP A 125 9.76 -13.78 14.65
N GLN A 126 9.65 -12.84 13.67
CA GLN A 126 9.06 -13.15 12.37
C GLN A 126 9.89 -14.13 11.54
N ASN A 127 11.17 -14.28 11.84
CA ASN A 127 12.06 -15.21 11.15
C ASN A 127 12.06 -15.01 9.61
N ALA A 128 11.84 -13.77 9.16
CA ALA A 128 11.73 -13.42 7.76
C ALA A 128 13.05 -13.59 6.99
N ASP A 129 12.99 -13.88 5.71
CA ASP A 129 14.19 -13.91 4.86
C ASP A 129 14.78 -12.52 4.67
N VAL A 130 13.89 -11.51 4.49
CA VAL A 130 14.27 -10.10 4.30
C VAL A 130 13.37 -9.19 5.14
N ILE A 131 13.97 -8.21 5.81
CA ILE A 131 13.27 -7.12 6.48
C ILE A 131 13.63 -5.82 5.77
N VAL A 132 12.61 -5.01 5.46
CA VAL A 132 12.74 -3.69 4.83
C VAL A 132 12.16 -2.66 5.77
N LEU A 133 13.01 -1.82 6.34
CA LEU A 133 12.62 -0.77 7.29
C LEU A 133 12.67 0.60 6.62
N GLN A 134 11.62 1.40 6.78
CA GLN A 134 11.52 2.77 6.31
C GLN A 134 11.57 3.75 7.49
N GLU A 135 11.82 5.02 7.21
CA GLU A 135 12.05 6.10 8.19
C GLU A 135 13.23 5.85 9.12
N MET A 136 14.24 5.16 8.60
CA MET A 136 15.48 4.92 9.34
C MET A 136 16.33 6.18 9.39
N THR A 137 16.44 6.74 10.57
CA THR A 137 17.23 7.94 10.89
C THR A 137 18.36 7.60 11.85
N ASP A 138 19.28 8.51 12.11
CA ASP A 138 20.37 8.29 13.06
C ASP A 138 19.87 7.91 14.47
N GLY A 139 18.69 8.43 14.86
CA GLY A 139 18.12 8.18 16.19
C GLY A 139 17.54 6.77 16.39
N ASN A 140 17.04 6.13 15.35
CA ASN A 140 16.42 4.80 15.45
C ASN A 140 17.24 3.68 14.79
N ARG A 141 18.20 4.01 13.95
CA ARG A 141 19.01 3.06 13.17
C ARG A 141 19.89 2.17 14.05
N ALA A 142 20.68 2.76 14.94
CA ALA A 142 21.61 2.01 15.77
C ALA A 142 20.90 1.05 16.75
N PRO A 143 19.86 1.43 17.50
CA PRO A 143 19.12 0.52 18.37
C PRO A 143 18.53 -0.69 17.62
N ILE A 144 17.87 -0.47 16.49
CA ILE A 144 17.26 -1.56 15.73
C ILE A 144 18.33 -2.48 15.11
N LYS A 145 19.41 -1.92 14.54
CA LYS A 145 20.52 -2.73 14.02
C LYS A 145 21.12 -3.62 15.09
N GLN A 146 21.31 -3.09 16.30
CA GLN A 146 21.85 -3.87 17.43
C GLN A 146 20.98 -5.10 17.75
N VAL A 147 19.65 -4.94 17.78
CA VAL A 147 18.73 -6.06 18.05
C VAL A 147 18.73 -7.05 16.88
N LEU A 148 18.59 -6.56 15.65
CA LEU A 148 18.46 -7.42 14.47
C LEU A 148 19.75 -8.15 14.09
N SER A 149 20.94 -7.67 14.50
CA SER A 149 22.21 -8.34 14.22
C SER A 149 22.29 -9.76 14.77
N ALA A 150 21.48 -10.11 15.78
CA ALA A 150 21.40 -11.48 16.34
C ALA A 150 20.85 -12.51 15.33
N GLY A 151 20.04 -12.11 14.35
CA GLY A 151 19.40 -13.02 13.40
C GLY A 151 19.63 -12.69 11.93
N TYR A 152 20.18 -11.49 11.63
CA TYR A 152 20.37 -11.00 10.26
C TYR A 152 21.82 -10.61 10.03
N PRO A 153 22.66 -11.55 9.53
CA PRO A 153 24.08 -11.30 9.33
C PRO A 153 24.37 -10.31 8.20
N HIS A 154 23.42 -10.12 7.29
CA HIS A 154 23.59 -9.26 6.13
C HIS A 154 22.71 -7.99 6.27
N VAL A 155 23.36 -6.81 6.31
CA VAL A 155 22.68 -5.52 6.45
C VAL A 155 23.10 -4.62 5.30
N HIS A 156 22.13 -4.20 4.49
CA HIS A 156 22.33 -3.18 3.47
C HIS A 156 21.77 -1.84 3.96
N ASP A 157 22.67 -0.94 4.27
CA ASP A 157 22.41 0.44 4.63
C ASP A 157 23.10 1.32 3.59
N CYS A 158 22.36 1.80 2.62
CA CYS A 158 22.92 2.62 1.54
C CYS A 158 23.34 4.03 2.00
N ASN A 159 23.27 4.35 3.30
CA ASN A 159 23.38 5.71 3.83
C ASN A 159 22.39 6.70 3.17
N CYS A 160 21.28 6.18 2.66
CA CYS A 160 20.23 6.94 1.99
C CYS A 160 19.31 7.68 2.97
N ASN A 161 19.59 7.60 4.28
CA ASN A 161 18.84 8.21 5.37
C ASN A 161 17.32 7.97 5.36
N ASP A 162 16.88 6.78 4.95
CA ASP A 162 15.47 6.43 4.95
C ASP A 162 15.22 4.91 5.01
N ILE A 163 15.89 4.11 4.17
CA ILE A 163 15.61 2.68 4.05
C ILE A 163 16.84 1.85 4.42
N VAL A 164 16.63 0.88 5.32
CA VAL A 164 17.64 -0.14 5.67
C VAL A 164 17.03 -1.51 5.42
N MET A 165 17.79 -2.40 4.80
CA MET A 165 17.39 -3.77 4.52
C MET A 165 18.26 -4.75 5.28
N PHE A 166 17.62 -5.77 5.85
CA PHE A 166 18.27 -6.87 6.56
C PHE A 166 17.93 -8.17 5.86
N SER A 167 18.92 -9.05 5.69
CA SER A 167 18.71 -10.34 5.05
C SER A 167 19.40 -11.46 5.83
N ARG A 168 18.73 -12.61 5.89
CA ARG A 168 19.31 -13.86 6.38
C ARG A 168 20.10 -14.57 5.29
N ARG A 169 19.78 -14.30 4.04
CA ARG A 169 20.46 -14.86 2.86
C ARG A 169 21.53 -13.88 2.34
N PRO A 170 22.66 -14.34 1.86
CA PRO A 170 23.60 -13.49 1.13
C PRO A 170 22.94 -12.96 -0.13
N TRP A 171 23.32 -11.77 -0.55
CA TRP A 171 22.84 -11.19 -1.81
C TRP A 171 23.94 -11.19 -2.88
N ILE A 172 23.51 -11.19 -4.15
CA ILE A 172 24.37 -11.08 -5.34
C ILE A 172 24.80 -9.63 -5.53
N SER A 173 23.85 -8.71 -5.37
CA SER A 173 24.07 -7.26 -5.48
C SER A 173 23.11 -6.49 -4.58
N ALA A 174 23.51 -5.29 -4.22
CA ALA A 174 22.70 -4.37 -3.43
C ALA A 174 22.96 -2.94 -3.89
N GLY A 175 22.00 -2.05 -3.65
CA GLY A 175 22.15 -0.64 -3.95
C GLY A 175 20.99 0.18 -3.42
N GLY A 176 21.05 1.49 -3.65
CA GLY A 176 20.01 2.39 -3.21
C GLY A 176 20.26 3.82 -3.63
N GLN A 177 19.28 4.66 -3.36
CA GLN A 177 19.36 6.10 -3.61
C GLN A 177 18.62 6.88 -2.52
N PRO A 178 19.13 8.06 -2.16
CA PRO A 178 18.45 8.94 -1.20
C PRO A 178 17.21 9.57 -1.84
N ARG A 179 16.31 10.03 -0.97
CA ARG A 179 15.17 10.83 -1.40
C ARG A 179 15.61 12.25 -1.74
N THR A 180 15.09 12.74 -2.88
CA THR A 180 15.16 14.16 -3.24
C THR A 180 13.75 14.75 -3.43
N ALA A 181 13.63 15.90 -4.09
CA ALA A 181 12.33 16.45 -4.48
C ALA A 181 11.70 15.67 -5.64
N GLU A 182 12.52 15.07 -6.50
CA GLU A 182 12.13 14.45 -7.77
C GLU A 182 12.11 12.92 -7.74
N GLN A 183 12.82 12.29 -6.78
CA GLN A 183 12.96 10.85 -6.67
C GLN A 183 12.71 10.33 -5.25
N PRO A 184 12.06 9.16 -5.09
CA PRO A 184 11.84 8.55 -3.79
C PRO A 184 13.13 8.00 -3.19
N ALA A 185 13.14 7.79 -1.86
CA ALA A 185 14.07 6.86 -1.24
C ALA A 185 13.81 5.46 -1.77
N LEU A 186 14.87 4.75 -2.12
CA LEU A 186 14.82 3.40 -2.66
C LEU A 186 16.08 2.64 -2.26
N SER A 187 15.92 1.37 -1.88
CA SER A 187 17.01 0.45 -1.57
C SER A 187 16.65 -0.93 -2.12
N TRP A 188 17.62 -1.69 -2.63
CA TRP A 188 17.34 -3.02 -3.16
C TRP A 188 18.42 -4.04 -2.80
N LEU A 189 18.01 -5.31 -2.77
CA LEU A 189 18.84 -6.50 -2.73
C LEU A 189 18.48 -7.41 -3.89
N THR A 190 19.45 -8.05 -4.51
CA THR A 190 19.24 -9.14 -5.48
C THR A 190 19.65 -10.45 -4.82
N LEU A 191 18.72 -11.38 -4.67
CA LEU A 191 18.95 -12.71 -4.12
C LEU A 191 18.89 -13.75 -5.23
N ALA A 192 19.52 -14.92 -5.01
CA ALA A 192 19.27 -16.10 -5.81
C ALA A 192 18.10 -16.92 -5.22
N ASP A 193 17.19 -17.41 -6.07
CA ASP A 193 16.25 -18.46 -5.68
C ASP A 193 16.96 -19.85 -5.65
N ARG A 194 16.22 -20.91 -5.36
CA ARG A 194 16.78 -22.28 -5.31
C ARG A 194 17.43 -22.74 -6.60
N ASP A 195 16.93 -22.24 -7.73
CA ASP A 195 17.43 -22.58 -9.07
C ASP A 195 18.55 -21.65 -9.53
N GLY A 196 19.00 -20.73 -8.67
CA GLY A 196 20.03 -19.75 -8.97
C GLY A 196 19.55 -18.55 -9.79
N ARG A 197 18.22 -18.41 -10.02
CA ARG A 197 17.67 -17.27 -10.77
C ARG A 197 17.59 -16.05 -9.85
N GLU A 198 17.90 -14.90 -10.40
CA GLU A 198 17.88 -13.65 -9.65
C GLU A 198 16.44 -13.20 -9.36
N VAL A 199 16.21 -12.71 -8.13
CA VAL A 199 15.01 -11.98 -7.72
C VAL A 199 15.46 -10.72 -6.98
N ARG A 200 14.94 -9.57 -7.39
CA ARG A 200 15.28 -8.30 -6.78
C ARG A 200 14.17 -7.81 -5.88
N ILE A 201 14.51 -7.62 -4.61
CA ILE A 201 13.62 -7.02 -3.60
C ILE A 201 13.94 -5.53 -3.53
N VAL A 202 12.94 -4.70 -3.77
CA VAL A 202 13.05 -3.25 -3.80
C VAL A 202 12.21 -2.66 -2.66
N GLY A 203 12.88 -2.11 -1.68
CA GLY A 203 12.28 -1.30 -0.64
C GLY A 203 12.12 0.15 -1.10
N LEU A 204 10.95 0.76 -0.92
CA LEU A 204 10.70 2.11 -1.37
C LEU A 204 9.82 2.91 -0.41
N ARG A 205 9.96 4.24 -0.48
CA ARG A 205 9.14 5.19 0.27
C ARG A 205 9.02 6.50 -0.50
N PRO A 206 8.03 6.65 -1.41
CA PRO A 206 7.71 7.92 -2.05
C PRO A 206 7.14 8.94 -1.05
N ARG A 207 7.01 10.19 -1.46
CA ARG A 207 6.34 11.23 -0.67
C ARG A 207 4.84 10.94 -0.57
N TYR A 208 4.24 11.45 0.51
CA TYR A 208 2.81 11.37 0.77
C TYR A 208 2.02 12.45 0.02
N ILE A 209 0.74 12.18 -0.20
CA ILE A 209 -0.15 13.00 -1.04
C ILE A 209 -0.32 14.46 -0.56
N MET A 210 -0.03 14.76 0.71
CA MET A 210 -0.10 16.14 1.23
C MET A 210 1.02 17.03 0.68
N GLU A 211 2.04 16.46 0.02
CA GLU A 211 3.03 17.16 -0.80
C GLU A 211 2.83 16.79 -2.29
N PRO A 212 1.72 17.20 -2.92
CA PRO A 212 1.22 16.60 -4.17
C PRO A 212 2.18 16.72 -5.36
N ARG A 213 2.99 17.79 -5.42
CA ARG A 213 4.00 17.96 -6.47
C ARG A 213 5.12 16.93 -6.33
N LYS A 214 5.66 16.74 -5.12
CA LYS A 214 6.72 15.76 -4.86
C LYS A 214 6.17 14.34 -4.95
N TYR A 215 4.94 14.10 -4.47
CA TYR A 215 4.23 12.84 -4.63
C TYR A 215 4.16 12.43 -6.11
N ALA A 216 3.68 13.31 -6.98
CA ALA A 216 3.63 13.06 -8.42
C ALA A 216 5.02 12.84 -9.03
N ALA A 217 6.00 13.70 -8.71
CA ALA A 217 7.36 13.57 -9.21
C ALA A 217 8.00 12.22 -8.84
N HIS A 218 7.80 11.76 -7.59
CA HIS A 218 8.28 10.45 -7.15
C HIS A 218 7.63 9.31 -7.93
N TYR A 219 6.31 9.35 -8.18
CA TYR A 219 5.64 8.33 -8.98
C TYR A 219 6.03 8.40 -10.46
N ASP A 220 6.26 9.60 -11.00
CA ASP A 220 6.82 9.78 -12.36
C ASP A 220 8.20 9.15 -12.48
N TRP A 221 9.02 9.29 -11.44
CA TRP A 221 10.33 8.65 -11.38
C TRP A 221 10.18 7.11 -11.33
N LEU A 222 9.35 6.60 -10.43
CA LEU A 222 9.11 5.14 -10.27
C LEU A 222 8.62 4.51 -11.58
N VAL A 223 7.64 5.11 -12.25
CA VAL A 223 7.09 4.64 -13.54
C VAL A 223 8.17 4.49 -14.60
N ARG A 224 9.15 5.39 -14.62
CA ARG A 224 10.24 5.33 -15.62
C ARG A 224 11.34 4.35 -15.27
N HIS A 225 11.65 4.16 -13.99
CA HIS A 225 12.86 3.44 -13.58
C HIS A 225 12.59 2.03 -13.05
N ILE A 226 11.45 1.76 -12.42
CA ILE A 226 11.15 0.42 -11.90
C ILE A 226 11.20 -0.64 -12.99
N PRO A 227 10.64 -0.44 -14.22
CA PRO A 227 10.72 -1.44 -15.28
C PRO A 227 12.16 -1.79 -15.73
N GLN A 228 13.14 -0.95 -15.39
CA GLN A 228 14.54 -1.13 -15.75
C GLN A 228 15.35 -1.89 -14.69
N LEU A 229 14.76 -2.19 -13.53
CA LEU A 229 15.47 -2.82 -12.43
C LEU A 229 15.61 -4.34 -12.57
N GLY A 230 14.93 -4.98 -13.51
CA GLY A 230 15.02 -6.41 -13.79
C GLY A 230 13.67 -7.04 -14.09
N ASP A 231 13.70 -8.33 -14.46
CA ASP A 231 12.53 -9.07 -14.92
C ASP A 231 11.75 -9.74 -13.78
N ARG A 232 12.39 -9.95 -12.62
CA ARG A 232 11.78 -10.58 -11.43
C ARG A 232 11.92 -9.66 -10.24
N LEU A 233 10.85 -8.92 -9.95
CA LEU A 233 10.82 -7.87 -8.95
C LEU A 233 9.81 -8.15 -7.84
N ILE A 234 10.21 -7.81 -6.63
CA ILE A 234 9.33 -7.67 -5.45
C ILE A 234 9.50 -6.24 -4.95
N LEU A 235 8.48 -5.40 -5.14
CA LEU A 235 8.43 -4.06 -4.57
C LEU A 235 7.66 -4.09 -3.27
N VAL A 236 8.24 -3.56 -2.21
CA VAL A 236 7.63 -3.55 -0.88
C VAL A 236 7.98 -2.26 -0.15
N GLY A 237 7.09 -1.78 0.71
CA GLY A 237 7.35 -0.58 1.51
C GLY A 237 6.11 0.24 1.80
N ASP A 238 6.34 1.41 2.36
CA ASP A 238 5.35 2.46 2.51
C ASP A 238 5.24 3.22 1.18
N PHE A 239 4.24 2.87 0.39
CA PHE A 239 3.98 3.53 -0.89
C PHE A 239 3.34 4.91 -0.72
N ASN A 240 2.90 5.27 0.49
CA ASN A 240 2.09 6.46 0.72
C ASN A 240 0.91 6.59 -0.26
N ALA A 241 0.43 5.47 -0.77
CA ALA A 241 -0.63 5.37 -1.77
C ALA A 241 -1.45 4.09 -1.58
N ALA A 242 -2.76 4.22 -1.56
CA ALA A 242 -3.65 3.08 -1.53
C ALA A 242 -3.65 2.33 -2.89
N PRO A 243 -3.96 1.01 -2.91
CA PRO A 243 -3.94 0.20 -4.14
C PRO A 243 -4.82 0.76 -5.27
N TRP A 244 -5.91 1.42 -4.92
CA TRP A 244 -6.87 2.03 -5.83
C TRP A 244 -6.58 3.49 -6.17
N SER A 245 -5.51 4.10 -5.60
CA SER A 245 -5.03 5.42 -5.99
C SER A 245 -4.58 5.44 -7.46
N TRP A 246 -4.67 6.58 -8.11
CA TRP A 246 -4.23 6.74 -9.50
C TRP A 246 -2.75 6.41 -9.66
N GLN A 247 -1.91 6.96 -8.79
CA GLN A 247 -0.46 6.82 -8.93
C GLN A 247 0.01 5.38 -8.73
N LEU A 248 -0.52 4.64 -7.75
CA LEU A 248 -0.09 3.25 -7.54
C LEU A 248 -0.57 2.34 -8.68
N ARG A 249 -1.80 2.52 -9.18
CA ARG A 249 -2.30 1.78 -10.35
C ARG A 249 -1.47 2.08 -11.60
N ARG A 250 -1.11 3.35 -11.82
CA ARG A 250 -0.24 3.76 -12.93
C ARG A 250 1.13 3.09 -12.85
N LEU A 251 1.77 3.07 -11.67
CA LEU A 251 3.03 2.37 -11.46
C LEU A 251 2.89 0.87 -11.74
N ALA A 252 1.88 0.21 -11.17
CA ALA A 252 1.65 -1.21 -11.36
C ALA A 252 1.46 -1.56 -12.85
N THR A 253 0.69 -0.76 -13.58
CA THR A 253 0.46 -0.95 -15.02
C THR A 253 1.75 -0.75 -15.83
N ALA A 254 2.48 0.34 -15.57
CA ALA A 254 3.68 0.68 -16.34
C ALA A 254 4.82 -0.33 -16.14
N ALA A 255 4.94 -0.89 -14.94
CA ALA A 255 5.96 -1.87 -14.61
C ALA A 255 5.49 -3.33 -14.74
N GLY A 256 4.26 -3.58 -15.22
CA GLY A 256 3.72 -4.93 -15.37
C GLY A 256 3.55 -5.67 -14.05
N LEU A 257 3.41 -4.95 -12.94
CA LEU A 257 3.38 -5.53 -11.60
C LEU A 257 1.97 -5.88 -11.16
N ARG A 258 1.86 -6.90 -10.31
CA ARG A 258 0.63 -7.30 -9.62
C ARG A 258 0.77 -7.04 -8.13
N ARG A 259 -0.24 -6.45 -7.54
CA ARG A 259 -0.31 -6.30 -6.09
C ARG A 259 -0.70 -7.63 -5.45
N HIS A 260 -0.10 -7.95 -4.31
CA HIS A 260 -0.51 -9.07 -3.46
C HIS A 260 -1.02 -8.55 -2.13
N GLY A 261 -2.00 -9.24 -1.58
CA GLY A 261 -2.54 -8.96 -0.26
C GLY A 261 -4.05 -8.79 -0.22
N THR A 262 -4.60 -9.06 0.96
CA THR A 262 -5.98 -8.81 1.35
C THR A 262 -6.18 -7.33 1.68
N TYR A 263 -7.39 -6.97 2.11
CA TYR A 263 -7.68 -5.64 2.66
C TYR A 263 -7.12 -5.54 4.09
N ALA A 264 -5.79 -5.49 4.21
CA ALA A 264 -5.10 -5.34 5.48
C ALA A 264 -4.57 -3.90 5.59
N THR A 265 -5.34 -3.05 6.25
CA THR A 265 -4.99 -1.65 6.50
C THR A 265 -3.87 -1.55 7.52
N SER A 266 -2.93 -0.64 7.31
CA SER A 266 -1.73 -0.47 8.13
C SER A 266 -1.63 0.89 8.80
N TRP A 267 -2.36 1.89 8.30
CA TRP A 267 -2.28 3.28 8.76
C TRP A 267 -3.65 3.93 9.00
N PRO A 268 -3.79 4.81 10.02
CA PRO A 268 -2.88 4.97 11.17
C PRO A 268 -2.97 3.76 12.11
N SER A 269 -1.87 3.36 12.73
CA SER A 269 -1.74 2.08 13.46
C SER A 269 -2.75 1.86 14.59
N LEU A 270 -3.22 2.93 15.26
CA LEU A 270 -4.21 2.84 16.34
C LEU A 270 -5.65 2.61 15.84
N MET A 271 -5.95 3.00 14.61
CA MET A 271 -7.24 2.79 13.94
C MET A 271 -6.98 2.65 12.45
N PRO A 272 -6.48 1.51 11.99
CA PRO A 272 -6.03 1.34 10.61
C PRO A 272 -7.22 1.35 9.64
N ILE A 273 -7.28 2.39 8.81
CA ILE A 273 -8.35 2.62 7.82
C ILE A 273 -7.82 2.78 6.40
N VAL A 274 -6.51 3.05 6.24
CA VAL A 274 -5.89 3.21 4.93
C VAL A 274 -4.81 2.14 4.74
N LEU A 275 -4.73 1.61 3.53
CA LEU A 275 -3.76 0.63 3.11
C LEU A 275 -2.71 1.34 2.25
N ILE A 276 -1.58 1.71 2.84
CA ILE A 276 -0.49 2.41 2.15
C ILE A 276 0.82 1.63 2.13
N ASP A 277 0.93 0.61 2.98
CA ASP A 277 2.02 -0.35 2.94
C ASP A 277 1.63 -1.51 2.00
N ASN A 278 2.35 -1.68 0.92
CA ASN A 278 1.98 -2.59 -0.16
C ASN A 278 3.13 -3.52 -0.55
N LEU A 279 2.76 -4.62 -1.22
CA LEU A 279 3.67 -5.50 -1.93
C LEU A 279 3.17 -5.70 -3.37
N LEU A 280 4.05 -5.42 -4.33
CA LEU A 280 3.82 -5.66 -5.75
C LEU A 280 4.92 -6.58 -6.30
N THR A 281 4.58 -7.48 -7.22
CA THR A 281 5.55 -8.37 -7.85
C THR A 281 5.34 -8.47 -9.36
N THR A 282 6.36 -8.93 -10.04
CA THR A 282 6.23 -9.42 -11.42
C THR A 282 5.28 -10.62 -11.47
N PRO A 283 4.63 -10.89 -12.61
CA PRO A 283 3.54 -11.88 -12.71
C PRO A 283 3.92 -13.33 -12.40
N ASP A 284 5.19 -13.70 -12.54
CA ASP A 284 5.72 -15.02 -12.20
C ASP A 284 5.72 -15.27 -10.69
N ILE A 285 6.03 -14.26 -9.88
CA ILE A 285 6.06 -14.36 -8.42
C ILE A 285 4.62 -14.30 -7.87
N LYS A 286 4.25 -15.28 -7.02
CA LYS A 286 2.88 -15.42 -6.51
C LYS A 286 2.78 -15.07 -5.03
N GLY A 287 1.75 -14.33 -4.64
CA GLY A 287 1.44 -14.09 -3.24
C GLY A 287 0.91 -15.35 -2.56
N VAL A 288 1.46 -15.67 -1.38
CA VAL A 288 1.03 -16.78 -0.53
C VAL A 288 0.25 -16.24 0.67
N SER A 289 0.79 -15.26 1.35
CA SER A 289 0.11 -14.61 2.48
C SER A 289 0.50 -13.12 2.57
N PHE A 290 -0.40 -12.36 3.18
CA PHE A 290 -0.20 -10.95 3.51
C PHE A 290 -0.96 -10.64 4.80
N ALA A 291 -0.27 -10.15 5.82
CA ALA A 291 -0.86 -9.83 7.11
C ALA A 291 -0.19 -8.60 7.72
N THR A 292 -0.92 -7.86 8.55
CA THR A 292 -0.36 -6.82 9.40
C THR A 292 0.00 -7.39 10.77
N GLY A 293 1.08 -6.88 11.35
CA GLY A 293 1.49 -7.17 12.71
C GLY A 293 0.86 -6.24 13.75
N PRO A 294 1.32 -6.30 15.00
CA PRO A 294 0.79 -5.49 16.10
C PRO A 294 1.29 -4.04 16.07
N PHE A 295 0.72 -3.22 16.94
CA PHE A 295 1.23 -1.88 17.21
C PHE A 295 2.58 -1.94 17.95
N LEU A 296 3.61 -1.37 17.34
CA LEU A 296 5.01 -1.38 17.83
C LEU A 296 5.57 0.05 18.03
N GLY A 297 4.70 1.01 18.37
CA GLY A 297 5.11 2.39 18.61
C GLY A 297 5.24 3.26 17.37
N SER A 298 5.01 2.72 16.19
CA SER A 298 4.91 3.44 14.92
C SER A 298 3.47 3.86 14.64
N ASP A 299 3.29 4.89 13.83
CA ASP A 299 2.00 5.23 13.23
C ASP A 299 1.59 4.30 12.08
N HIS A 300 2.47 3.37 11.67
CA HIS A 300 2.19 2.23 10.80
C HIS A 300 2.17 0.91 11.57
N LEU A 301 1.39 -0.07 11.08
CA LEU A 301 1.54 -1.48 11.45
C LEU A 301 2.55 -2.13 10.50
N PRO A 302 3.43 -3.02 10.98
CA PRO A 302 4.30 -3.78 10.10
C PRO A 302 3.48 -4.71 9.21
N VAL A 303 4.00 -5.00 8.02
CA VAL A 303 3.39 -5.91 7.05
C VAL A 303 4.30 -7.12 6.86
N VAL A 304 3.74 -8.31 7.05
CA VAL A 304 4.40 -9.60 6.83
C VAL A 304 3.83 -10.22 5.56
N THR A 305 4.69 -10.52 4.60
CA THR A 305 4.28 -11.10 3.32
C THR A 305 5.08 -12.36 3.03
N ARG A 306 4.43 -13.34 2.43
CA ARG A 306 5.08 -14.53 1.89
C ARG A 306 4.76 -14.66 0.43
N VAL A 307 5.77 -14.87 -0.39
CA VAL A 307 5.65 -15.07 -1.83
C VAL A 307 6.29 -16.38 -2.24
N ALA A 308 5.78 -16.97 -3.31
CA ALA A 308 6.34 -18.16 -3.96
C ALA A 308 7.15 -17.73 -5.18
N LEU A 309 8.35 -18.30 -5.31
CA LEU A 309 9.29 -18.11 -6.40
C LEU A 309 9.28 -19.40 -7.25
N PRO A 310 8.48 -19.45 -8.32
CA PRO A 310 8.36 -20.65 -9.16
C PRO A 310 9.56 -20.85 -10.08
#